data_eb7d19050f3e8578b5f916a45c2adfe9
#
_entry.id   eb7d19050f3e8578b5f916a45c2adfe9
#
_cell.length_a   1.000
_cell.length_b   1.000
_cell.length_c   1.000
_cell.angle_alpha   90.00
_cell.angle_beta   90.00
_cell.angle_gamma   90.00
#
_symmetry.space_group_name_H-M   'P 1'
#
loop_
_entity.id
_entity.type
_entity.pdbx_description
1 polymer ?
#
loop_
_entity_poly.entity_id
_entity_poly.type
_entity_poly.pdbx_seq_one_letter_code
_entity_poly.pdbx_strand_id
1 'polypeptide(L)'
;MLKPGDSIPSFDLPAFIDGRSGRVTLAGITSELVVLFFYPRDFSFICPTEVTGFGKALGLFAAENTAVLGVSVDDVESHRRWAQELGGITYPLLADQGGEFAKACGVFDEREQVAMRATFLLDNKHAVIFAEASPINVGRSVDETLRTVRAYRSGRPCPADWEPGDAFGPGDRKY
;
A
#
# COMPACT_ATOMS: atom_id res chain seq x y z
N MET A 1 -5.81 -0.22 -14.26
CA MET A 1 -5.69 -0.31 -12.80
C MET A 1 -6.82 -1.17 -12.25
N LEU A 2 -6.52 -2.09 -11.35
CA LEU A 2 -7.52 -2.88 -10.63
C LEU A 2 -8.47 -1.95 -9.84
N LYS A 3 -9.69 -2.44 -9.60
CA LYS A 3 -10.77 -1.70 -8.92
C LYS A 3 -11.39 -2.56 -7.81
N PRO A 4 -12.18 -1.99 -6.91
CA PRO A 4 -12.91 -2.76 -5.90
C PRO A 4 -13.72 -3.91 -6.53
N GLY A 5 -13.56 -5.11 -5.95
CA GLY A 5 -14.11 -6.38 -6.43
C GLY A 5 -13.16 -7.23 -7.28
N ASP A 6 -12.07 -6.67 -7.81
CA ASP A 6 -11.05 -7.45 -8.50
C ASP A 6 -10.17 -8.20 -7.49
N SER A 7 -9.57 -9.31 -7.90
CA SER A 7 -8.55 -10.01 -7.11
C SER A 7 -7.16 -9.48 -7.46
N ILE A 8 -6.32 -9.27 -6.44
CA ILE A 8 -4.93 -8.94 -6.67
C ILE A 8 -4.20 -10.12 -7.31
N PRO A 9 -3.36 -9.94 -8.34
CA PRO A 9 -2.55 -11.01 -8.90
C PRO A 9 -1.63 -11.63 -7.85
N SER A 10 -1.44 -12.95 -7.91
CA SER A 10 -0.47 -13.63 -7.05
C SER A 10 0.94 -13.11 -7.32
N PHE A 11 1.73 -12.95 -6.27
CA PHE A 11 3.13 -12.53 -6.38
C PHE A 11 4.02 -13.31 -5.40
N ASP A 12 5.28 -13.42 -5.76
CA ASP A 12 6.41 -13.87 -4.95
C ASP A 12 7.60 -12.98 -5.31
N LEU A 13 7.82 -11.93 -4.54
CA LEU A 13 8.81 -10.90 -4.86
C LEU A 13 9.94 -10.87 -3.83
N PRO A 14 11.19 -10.64 -4.28
CA PRO A 14 12.26 -10.26 -3.39
C PRO A 14 11.89 -9.01 -2.61
N ALA A 15 12.34 -8.90 -1.37
CA ALA A 15 12.02 -7.75 -0.53
C ALA A 15 13.15 -7.41 0.44
N PHE A 16 13.25 -6.13 0.77
CA PHE A 16 13.92 -5.65 1.97
C PHE A 16 12.90 -5.71 3.13
N ILE A 17 13.26 -6.33 4.23
CA ILE A 17 12.39 -6.52 5.40
C ILE A 17 13.18 -6.21 6.66
N ASP A 18 12.95 -5.06 7.29
CA ASP A 18 13.56 -4.68 8.56
C ASP A 18 15.08 -4.97 8.64
N GLY A 19 15.82 -4.39 7.72
CA GLY A 19 17.30 -4.53 7.66
C GLY A 19 17.82 -5.78 6.95
N ARG A 20 16.95 -6.69 6.48
CA ARG A 20 17.32 -7.96 5.86
C ARG A 20 16.73 -8.12 4.46
N SER A 21 17.44 -8.88 3.62
CA SER A 21 16.88 -9.36 2.36
C SER A 21 16.01 -10.60 2.61
N GLY A 22 14.89 -10.69 1.93
CA GLY A 22 13.96 -11.81 2.03
C GLY A 22 13.05 -11.89 0.80
N ARG A 23 11.94 -12.58 0.95
CA ARG A 23 10.87 -12.67 -0.06
C ARG A 23 9.51 -12.50 0.62
N VAL A 24 8.58 -11.91 -0.09
CA VAL A 24 7.18 -11.81 0.34
C VAL A 24 6.30 -12.43 -0.73
N THR A 25 5.46 -13.35 -0.29
CA THR A 25 4.43 -13.96 -1.16
C THR A 25 3.06 -13.49 -0.72
N LEU A 26 2.14 -13.35 -1.66
CA LEU A 26 0.75 -13.00 -1.33
C LEU A 26 0.15 -13.99 -0.33
N ALA A 27 0.35 -15.29 -0.53
CA ALA A 27 -0.16 -16.36 0.34
C ALA A 27 0.47 -16.38 1.75
N GLY A 28 1.64 -15.74 1.93
CA GLY A 28 2.32 -15.64 3.22
C GLY A 28 1.79 -14.51 4.12
N ILE A 29 0.91 -13.66 3.61
CA ILE A 29 0.35 -12.54 4.37
C ILE A 29 -0.83 -13.05 5.20
N THR A 30 -0.76 -12.90 6.52
CA THR A 30 -1.77 -13.40 7.46
C THR A 30 -2.64 -12.34 8.09
N SER A 31 -2.37 -11.06 7.81
CA SER A 31 -3.19 -9.94 8.31
C SER A 31 -4.57 -9.94 7.67
N GLU A 32 -5.58 -9.41 8.39
CA GLU A 32 -6.95 -9.31 7.88
C GLU A 32 -7.06 -8.35 6.70
N LEU A 33 -6.27 -7.27 6.74
CA LEU A 33 -6.21 -6.28 5.67
C LEU A 33 -4.76 -6.06 5.23
N VAL A 34 -4.59 -5.61 4.00
CA VAL A 34 -3.26 -5.28 3.44
C VAL A 34 -3.35 -3.95 2.72
N VAL A 35 -2.52 -3.00 3.13
CA VAL A 35 -2.21 -1.82 2.34
C VAL A 35 -1.02 -2.16 1.45
N LEU A 36 -1.26 -2.23 0.15
CA LEU A 36 -0.26 -2.44 -0.88
C LEU A 36 -0.10 -1.15 -1.66
N PHE A 37 1.01 -0.43 -1.45
CA PHE A 37 1.23 0.83 -2.13
C PHE A 37 2.40 0.76 -3.09
N PHE A 38 2.14 1.13 -4.34
CA PHE A 38 3.16 1.27 -5.39
C PHE A 38 3.72 2.69 -5.36
N TYR A 39 5.03 2.83 -5.57
CA TYR A 39 5.71 4.11 -5.73
C TYR A 39 6.76 4.03 -6.84
N PRO A 40 7.07 5.15 -7.51
CA PRO A 40 7.92 5.16 -8.69
C PRO A 40 9.33 4.61 -8.46
N ARG A 41 10.10 5.22 -7.56
CA ARG A 41 11.52 4.89 -7.34
C ARG A 41 12.00 5.28 -5.96
N ASP A 42 12.99 4.54 -5.48
CA ASP A 42 13.86 4.96 -4.37
C ASP A 42 14.60 6.27 -4.73
N PHE A 43 15.16 6.94 -3.76
CA PHE A 43 15.98 8.15 -3.89
C PHE A 43 15.33 9.30 -4.69
N SER A 44 14.02 9.34 -4.78
CA SER A 44 13.26 10.43 -5.40
C SER A 44 12.85 11.49 -4.37
N PHE A 45 12.20 12.58 -4.81
CA PHE A 45 11.86 13.70 -3.91
C PHE A 45 10.57 13.45 -3.10
N ILE A 46 9.55 12.84 -3.69
CA ILE A 46 8.25 12.64 -3.05
C ILE A 46 8.16 11.29 -2.34
N CYS A 47 8.71 10.21 -2.92
CA CYS A 47 8.60 8.87 -2.35
C CYS A 47 9.09 8.75 -0.90
N PRO A 48 10.16 9.46 -0.46
CA PRO A 48 10.57 9.44 0.94
C PRO A 48 9.47 9.89 1.89
N THR A 49 8.67 10.89 1.49
CA THR A 49 7.57 11.42 2.34
C THR A 49 6.47 10.40 2.54
N GLU A 50 6.14 9.62 1.49
CA GLU A 50 5.15 8.55 1.57
C GLU A 50 5.68 7.36 2.39
N VAL A 51 6.88 6.85 2.03
CA VAL A 51 7.47 5.66 2.67
C VAL A 51 7.72 5.90 4.16
N THR A 52 8.28 7.05 4.54
CA THR A 52 8.44 7.40 5.96
C THR A 52 7.11 7.70 6.65
N GLY A 53 6.13 8.24 5.94
CA GLY A 53 4.78 8.46 6.43
C GLY A 53 4.10 7.15 6.83
N PHE A 54 4.12 6.13 5.96
CA PHE A 54 3.64 4.79 6.28
C PHE A 54 4.42 4.17 7.45
N GLY A 55 5.75 4.36 7.50
CA GLY A 55 6.59 3.90 8.61
C GLY A 55 6.16 4.50 9.96
N LYS A 56 5.90 5.79 10.01
CA LYS A 56 5.42 6.49 11.22
C LYS A 56 4.04 6.00 11.66
N ALA A 57 3.16 5.68 10.71
CA ALA A 57 1.81 5.20 10.96
C ALA A 57 1.72 3.68 11.15
N LEU A 58 2.85 2.93 11.04
CA LEU A 58 2.85 1.47 11.01
C LEU A 58 2.15 0.85 12.24
N GLY A 59 2.38 1.39 13.43
CA GLY A 59 1.72 0.94 14.66
C GLY A 59 0.21 1.13 14.63
N LEU A 60 -0.28 2.18 13.97
CA LEU A 60 -1.72 2.42 13.80
C LEU A 60 -2.34 1.42 12.82
N PHE A 61 -1.67 1.10 11.72
CA PHE A 61 -2.11 0.04 10.81
C PHE A 61 -2.09 -1.34 11.49
N ALA A 62 -1.05 -1.63 12.27
CA ALA A 62 -0.96 -2.89 13.02
C ALA A 62 -2.08 -3.04 14.03
N ALA A 63 -2.48 -1.96 14.73
CA ALA A 63 -3.64 -1.94 15.63
C ALA A 63 -4.96 -2.26 14.92
N GLU A 64 -5.03 -2.01 13.60
CA GLU A 64 -6.15 -2.36 12.74
C GLU A 64 -5.95 -3.74 12.05
N ASN A 65 -5.05 -4.59 12.54
CA ASN A 65 -4.68 -5.87 11.91
C ASN A 65 -4.42 -5.75 10.40
N THR A 66 -3.69 -4.71 10.02
CA THR A 66 -3.42 -4.34 8.63
C THR A 66 -1.92 -4.36 8.38
N ALA A 67 -1.49 -5.17 7.41
CA ALA A 67 -0.11 -5.15 6.91
C ALA A 67 0.09 -3.97 5.95
N VAL A 68 1.30 -3.43 5.93
CA VAL A 68 1.72 -2.39 4.97
C VAL A 68 2.87 -2.93 4.13
N LEU A 69 2.77 -2.84 2.81
CA LEU A 69 3.77 -3.27 1.85
C LEU A 69 4.00 -2.17 0.81
N GLY A 70 5.26 -1.75 0.64
CA GLY A 70 5.66 -0.86 -0.45
C GLY A 70 6.18 -1.65 -1.64
N VAL A 71 5.94 -1.19 -2.86
CA VAL A 71 6.40 -1.84 -4.10
C VAL A 71 6.97 -0.80 -5.04
N SER A 72 8.18 -1.03 -5.55
CA SER A 72 8.74 -0.27 -6.67
C SER A 72 9.53 -1.17 -7.61
N VAL A 73 10.02 -0.60 -8.70
CA VAL A 73 10.86 -1.31 -9.69
C VAL A 73 12.32 -1.46 -9.26
N ASP A 74 12.70 -0.87 -8.13
CA ASP A 74 14.07 -0.92 -7.61
C ASP A 74 14.40 -2.33 -7.08
N ASP A 75 15.68 -2.63 -6.96
CA ASP A 75 16.15 -3.89 -6.39
C ASP A 75 16.26 -3.83 -4.86
N VAL A 76 16.41 -5.00 -4.22
CA VAL A 76 16.50 -5.13 -2.76
C VAL A 76 17.68 -4.37 -2.17
N GLU A 77 18.80 -4.27 -2.89
CA GLU A 77 19.98 -3.54 -2.44
C GLU A 77 19.75 -2.03 -2.49
N SER A 78 19.02 -1.54 -3.48
CA SER A 78 18.53 -0.16 -3.52
C SER A 78 17.67 0.14 -2.31
N HIS A 79 16.63 -0.68 -2.06
CA HIS A 79 15.78 -0.54 -0.87
C HIS A 79 16.57 -0.53 0.42
N ARG A 80 17.57 -1.42 0.57
CA ARG A 80 18.41 -1.49 1.76
C ARG A 80 19.16 -0.18 1.99
N ARG A 81 19.84 0.34 0.96
CA ARG A 81 20.59 1.60 1.05
C ARG A 81 19.68 2.77 1.35
N TRP A 82 18.56 2.83 0.63
CA TRP A 82 17.60 3.92 0.82
C TRP A 82 16.93 3.89 2.19
N ALA A 83 16.55 2.72 2.69
CA ALA A 83 16.01 2.58 4.04
C ALA A 83 17.00 3.08 5.12
N GLN A 84 18.32 2.88 4.93
CA GLN A 84 19.34 3.42 5.83
C GLN A 84 19.37 4.95 5.81
N GLU A 85 19.30 5.58 4.62
CA GLU A 85 19.25 7.04 4.49
C GLU A 85 17.99 7.64 5.11
N LEU A 86 16.87 6.90 5.07
CA LEU A 86 15.60 7.31 5.67
C LEU A 86 15.52 7.12 7.19
N GLY A 87 16.59 6.63 7.83
CA GLY A 87 16.62 6.38 9.27
C GLY A 87 16.03 5.04 9.70
N GLY A 88 15.79 4.13 8.76
CA GLY A 88 15.24 2.79 8.96
C GLY A 88 13.79 2.66 8.50
N ILE A 89 13.52 1.59 7.76
CA ILE A 89 12.17 1.18 7.37
C ILE A 89 11.95 -0.24 7.89
N THR A 90 10.91 -0.44 8.69
CA THR A 90 10.65 -1.69 9.42
C THR A 90 9.57 -2.56 8.80
N TYR A 91 8.97 -2.12 7.71
CA TYR A 91 7.99 -2.89 6.94
C TYR A 91 8.57 -3.26 5.56
N PRO A 92 7.99 -4.28 4.87
CA PRO A 92 8.55 -4.78 3.62
C PRO A 92 8.50 -3.76 2.47
N LEU A 93 9.63 -3.57 1.77
CA LEU A 93 9.73 -2.94 0.47
C LEU A 93 10.02 -4.03 -0.58
N LEU A 94 9.08 -4.26 -1.49
CA LEU A 94 9.11 -5.30 -2.50
C LEU A 94 9.77 -4.79 -3.78
N ALA A 95 10.67 -5.60 -4.33
CA ALA A 95 11.45 -5.32 -5.52
C ALA A 95 10.77 -5.95 -6.75
N ASP A 96 9.95 -5.17 -7.45
CA ASP A 96 9.28 -5.56 -8.70
C ASP A 96 10.13 -5.16 -9.93
N GLN A 97 11.35 -5.71 -10.01
CA GLN A 97 12.27 -5.39 -11.11
C GLN A 97 11.64 -5.73 -12.46
N GLY A 98 11.59 -4.73 -13.36
CA GLY A 98 10.91 -4.86 -14.66
C GLY A 98 9.42 -4.53 -14.61
N GLY A 99 8.82 -4.37 -13.41
CA GLY A 99 7.46 -3.87 -13.24
C GLY A 99 6.36 -4.87 -13.60
N GLU A 100 6.65 -6.17 -13.62
CA GLU A 100 5.68 -7.18 -14.05
C GLU A 100 4.45 -7.24 -13.14
N PHE A 101 4.65 -7.09 -11.84
CA PHE A 101 3.54 -7.04 -10.89
C PHE A 101 2.75 -5.74 -11.01
N ALA A 102 3.43 -4.60 -11.16
CA ALA A 102 2.79 -3.31 -11.41
C ALA A 102 1.99 -3.32 -12.72
N LYS A 103 2.50 -3.95 -13.80
CA LYS A 103 1.77 -4.16 -15.06
C LYS A 103 0.52 -5.01 -14.85
N ALA A 104 0.64 -6.12 -14.14
CA ALA A 104 -0.49 -7.01 -13.83
C ALA A 104 -1.57 -6.30 -13.01
N CYS A 105 -1.20 -5.36 -12.12
CA CYS A 105 -2.13 -4.51 -11.37
C CYS A 105 -2.67 -3.32 -12.18
N GLY A 106 -2.13 -3.08 -13.38
CA GLY A 106 -2.50 -1.96 -14.25
C GLY A 106 -2.06 -0.60 -13.72
N VAL A 107 -0.92 -0.57 -13.02
CA VAL A 107 -0.32 0.64 -12.41
C VAL A 107 1.14 0.87 -12.83
N PHE A 108 1.52 0.38 -13.99
CA PHE A 108 2.85 0.61 -14.56
C PHE A 108 2.80 1.74 -15.60
N ASP A 109 3.74 2.67 -15.51
CA ASP A 109 3.94 3.71 -16.50
C ASP A 109 4.98 3.26 -17.53
N GLU A 110 4.53 2.92 -18.73
CA GLU A 110 5.39 2.44 -19.83
C GLU A 110 6.34 3.51 -20.37
N ARG A 111 6.07 4.78 -20.16
CA ARG A 111 6.96 5.86 -20.63
C ARG A 111 8.12 6.07 -19.67
N GLU A 112 7.80 6.12 -18.38
CA GLU A 112 8.79 6.35 -17.31
C GLU A 112 9.45 5.05 -16.84
N GLN A 113 8.92 3.88 -17.26
CA GLN A 113 9.37 2.54 -16.85
C GLN A 113 9.40 2.38 -15.33
N VAL A 114 8.34 2.84 -14.66
CA VAL A 114 8.17 2.80 -13.20
C VAL A 114 6.73 2.47 -12.83
N ALA A 115 6.52 2.11 -11.57
CA ALA A 115 5.17 2.05 -11.02
C ALA A 115 4.59 3.46 -10.83
N MET A 116 3.29 3.59 -11.05
CA MET A 116 2.52 4.79 -10.67
C MET A 116 2.43 4.89 -9.14
N ARG A 117 2.04 6.07 -8.63
CA ARG A 117 1.62 6.18 -7.22
C ARG A 117 0.22 5.63 -7.05
N ALA A 118 0.11 4.37 -6.69
CA ALA A 118 -1.17 3.71 -6.50
C ALA A 118 -1.22 2.98 -5.15
N THR A 119 -2.39 2.98 -4.51
CA THR A 119 -2.65 2.24 -3.28
C THR A 119 -3.82 1.30 -3.50
N PHE A 120 -3.65 0.06 -3.10
CA PHE A 120 -4.72 -0.92 -2.97
C PHE A 120 -4.88 -1.30 -1.51
N LEU A 121 -6.13 -1.30 -1.03
CA LEU A 121 -6.49 -1.95 0.22
C LEU A 121 -7.12 -3.29 -0.13
N LEU A 122 -6.61 -4.37 0.47
CA LEU A 122 -7.06 -5.75 0.22
C LEU A 122 -7.69 -6.34 1.47
N ASP A 123 -8.71 -7.17 1.29
CA ASP A 123 -9.29 -7.98 2.36
C ASP A 123 -8.50 -9.28 2.57
N ASN A 124 -8.94 -10.12 3.52
CA ASN A 124 -8.33 -11.40 3.86
C ASN A 124 -8.47 -12.49 2.76
N LYS A 125 -9.22 -12.21 1.70
CA LYS A 125 -9.32 -13.05 0.49
C LYS A 125 -8.49 -12.47 -0.65
N HIS A 126 -7.72 -11.41 -0.35
CA HIS A 126 -6.91 -10.68 -1.30
C HIS A 126 -7.74 -10.01 -2.43
N ALA A 127 -9.01 -9.73 -2.16
CA ALA A 127 -9.82 -8.89 -3.04
C ALA A 127 -9.54 -7.42 -2.76
N VAL A 128 -9.48 -6.63 -3.83
CA VAL A 128 -9.35 -5.16 -3.74
C VAL A 128 -10.66 -4.60 -3.18
N ILE A 129 -10.59 -3.88 -2.08
CA ILE A 129 -11.74 -3.20 -1.45
C ILE A 129 -11.68 -1.69 -1.62
N PHE A 130 -10.48 -1.15 -1.86
CA PHE A 130 -10.24 0.26 -2.19
C PHE A 130 -9.06 0.36 -3.14
N ALA A 131 -9.10 1.33 -4.05
CA ALA A 131 -8.01 1.63 -4.97
C ALA A 131 -7.95 3.13 -5.25
N GLU A 132 -6.74 3.69 -5.20
CA GLU A 132 -6.48 5.09 -5.57
C GLU A 132 -5.19 5.19 -6.40
N ALA A 133 -5.08 6.23 -7.20
CA ALA A 133 -3.84 6.59 -7.88
C ALA A 133 -3.69 8.10 -7.94
N SER A 134 -2.46 8.57 -7.76
CA SER A 134 -2.08 9.98 -7.84
C SER A 134 -1.11 10.22 -8.99
N PRO A 135 -1.11 11.42 -9.59
CA PRO A 135 -0.06 11.83 -10.52
C PRO A 135 1.34 11.70 -9.89
N ILE A 136 2.36 11.50 -10.73
CA ILE A 136 3.73 11.25 -10.27
C ILE A 136 4.28 12.38 -9.37
N ASN A 137 3.79 13.58 -9.54
CA ASN A 137 4.20 14.79 -8.80
C ASN A 137 3.33 15.10 -7.58
N VAL A 138 2.37 14.24 -7.23
CA VAL A 138 1.47 14.43 -6.08
C VAL A 138 1.54 13.23 -5.14
N GLY A 139 2.07 13.44 -3.93
CA GLY A 139 2.11 12.42 -2.87
C GLY A 139 0.71 12.11 -2.33
N ARG A 140 0.51 10.86 -1.88
CA ARG A 140 -0.75 10.38 -1.29
C ARG A 140 -0.83 10.71 0.19
N SER A 141 -2.05 10.74 0.72
CA SER A 141 -2.30 10.90 2.16
C SER A 141 -2.28 9.55 2.86
N VAL A 142 -1.31 9.36 3.77
CA VAL A 142 -1.25 8.18 4.64
C VAL A 142 -2.42 8.18 5.63
N ASP A 143 -2.81 9.36 6.12
CA ASP A 143 -3.94 9.51 7.05
C ASP A 143 -5.24 9.09 6.38
N GLU A 144 -5.46 9.47 5.12
CA GLU A 144 -6.65 9.03 4.36
C GLU A 144 -6.66 7.52 4.14
N THR A 145 -5.49 6.92 3.87
CA THR A 145 -5.38 5.46 3.76
C THR A 145 -5.77 4.79 5.09
N LEU A 146 -5.31 5.31 6.22
CA LEU A 146 -5.65 4.79 7.55
C LEU A 146 -7.13 5.02 7.87
N ARG A 147 -7.67 6.21 7.56
CA ARG A 147 -9.10 6.51 7.69
C ARG A 147 -9.96 5.49 6.92
N THR A 148 -9.58 5.19 5.69
CA THR A 148 -10.27 4.21 4.83
C THR A 148 -10.24 2.79 5.43
N VAL A 149 -9.08 2.36 5.98
CA VAL A 149 -8.96 1.09 6.72
C VAL A 149 -9.97 1.02 7.86
N ARG A 150 -10.03 2.05 8.70
CA ARG A 150 -10.93 2.13 9.86
C ARG A 150 -12.40 2.17 9.45
N ALA A 151 -12.73 2.95 8.42
CA ALA A 151 -14.07 3.03 7.88
C ALA A 151 -14.54 1.66 7.36
N TYR A 152 -13.72 0.96 6.58
CA TYR A 152 -14.03 -0.38 6.10
C TYR A 152 -14.22 -1.39 7.25
N ARG A 153 -13.32 -1.39 8.25
CA ARG A 153 -13.41 -2.28 9.42
C ARG A 153 -14.65 -2.06 10.27
N SER A 154 -15.19 -0.84 10.29
CA SER A 154 -16.43 -0.55 11.02
C SER A 154 -17.62 -1.39 10.53
N GLY A 155 -17.59 -1.85 9.26
CA GLY A 155 -18.69 -2.58 8.61
C GLY A 155 -19.99 -1.77 8.50
N ARG A 156 -19.92 -0.45 8.70
CA ARG A 156 -21.07 0.45 8.77
C ARG A 156 -20.99 1.52 7.68
N PRO A 157 -22.13 2.12 7.27
CA PRO A 157 -22.11 3.25 6.35
C PRO A 157 -21.39 4.44 6.97
N CYS A 158 -20.21 4.75 6.48
CA CYS A 158 -19.39 5.89 6.89
C CYS A 158 -19.63 7.05 5.93
N PRO A 159 -20.13 8.21 6.38
CA PRO A 159 -20.24 9.42 5.56
C PRO A 159 -18.86 9.87 5.01
N ALA A 160 -18.89 10.81 4.07
CA ALA A 160 -17.67 11.48 3.63
C ALA A 160 -16.92 12.06 4.85
N ASP A 161 -15.58 11.99 4.81
CA ASP A 161 -14.70 12.48 5.88
C ASP A 161 -14.95 11.88 7.28
N TRP A 162 -15.66 10.76 7.35
CA TRP A 162 -15.92 10.06 8.61
C TRP A 162 -14.62 9.70 9.34
N GLU A 163 -14.57 10.00 10.65
CA GLU A 163 -13.48 9.61 11.54
C GLU A 163 -13.99 8.72 12.68
N PRO A 164 -13.12 7.90 13.32
CA PRO A 164 -13.49 7.12 14.49
C PRO A 164 -14.07 7.99 15.62
N GLY A 165 -15.32 7.70 15.98
CA GLY A 165 -16.09 8.49 16.96
C GLY A 165 -17.23 9.29 16.33
N ASP A 166 -17.22 9.48 15.02
CA ASP A 166 -18.31 10.16 14.31
C ASP A 166 -19.55 9.28 14.18
N ALA A 167 -20.67 9.93 13.91
CA ALA A 167 -21.93 9.23 13.63
C ALA A 167 -21.85 8.45 12.31
N PHE A 168 -22.45 7.27 12.30
CA PHE A 168 -22.63 6.48 11.09
C PHE A 168 -23.89 6.86 10.34
N GLY A 169 -23.93 6.59 9.05
CA GLY A 169 -25.17 6.65 8.29
C GLY A 169 -26.21 5.60 8.75
N PRO A 170 -27.47 5.74 8.37
CA PRO A 170 -28.51 4.76 8.68
C PRO A 170 -28.19 3.41 8.02
N GLY A 171 -28.09 2.35 8.83
CA GLY A 171 -27.66 1.00 8.38
C GLY A 171 -28.68 0.24 7.53
N ASP A 172 -29.90 0.73 7.45
CA ASP A 172 -31.04 0.12 6.74
C ASP A 172 -31.28 0.70 5.34
N ARG A 173 -30.54 1.71 4.92
CA ARG A 173 -30.62 2.24 3.55
C ARG A 173 -29.75 1.39 2.60
N LYS A 174 -30.42 0.71 1.67
CA LYS A 174 -29.77 0.12 0.48
C LYS A 174 -29.42 1.26 -0.49
N TYR A 175 -28.17 1.34 -0.88
CA TYR A 175 -27.71 2.23 -1.95
C TYR A 175 -28.06 1.64 -3.32
#